data_399f509008b106d8f1936bc14165ebc8
#
_entry.id   399f509008b106d8f1936bc14165ebc8
#
_cell.length_a   1.000
_cell.length_b   1.000
_cell.length_c   1.000
_cell.angle_alpha   90.00
_cell.angle_beta   90.00
_cell.angle_gamma   90.00
#
_symmetry.space_group_name_H-M   'P 1'
#
loop_
_entity.id
_entity.type
_entity.pdbx_description
1 polymer ?
#
loop_
_entity_poly.entity_id
_entity_poly.type
_entity_poly.pdbx_seq_one_letter_code
_entity_poly.pdbx_strand_id
1 'polypeptide(L)'
;SNTHFGSLVLLIPLALAAGRIADHEQDQETKLEEELARVLRSTAVQDAIDFYRAFDLAGARVVQVDDFSLKDPDWERKLIEGNQSLLELMRLSLDHDIVAREWATDFERSFQLAGRLQDMVSIYGLNDGVVRTFLEALAEVPDSLISAKFGREKAVEVSSLAVDALLDSTLNK
;
A
#
# COMPACT_ATOMS: atom_id res chain seq x y z
N SER A 1 -13.20 -12.63 3.99
CA SER A 1 -11.85 -12.06 3.92
C SER A 1 -11.73 -11.26 2.62
N ASN A 2 -11.67 -9.94 2.72
CA ASN A 2 -11.64 -9.06 1.55
C ASN A 2 -10.18 -8.67 1.22
N THR A 3 -9.48 -9.56 0.52
CA THR A 3 -8.08 -9.36 0.12
C THR A 3 -7.93 -8.30 -0.99
N HIS A 4 -9.01 -7.94 -1.69
CA HIS A 4 -8.97 -6.99 -2.79
C HIS A 4 -9.06 -5.53 -2.35
N PHE A 5 -9.53 -5.25 -1.13
CA PHE A 5 -9.69 -3.88 -0.66
C PHE A 5 -8.36 -3.12 -0.66
N GLY A 6 -7.32 -3.68 -0.05
CA GLY A 6 -5.98 -3.07 -0.05
C GLY A 6 -5.42 -2.85 -1.46
N SER A 7 -5.64 -3.80 -2.38
CA SER A 7 -5.22 -3.63 -3.78
C SER A 7 -5.94 -2.47 -4.46
N LEU A 8 -7.25 -2.30 -4.22
CA LEU A 8 -8.01 -1.18 -4.77
C LEU A 8 -7.54 0.16 -4.20
N VAL A 9 -7.24 0.21 -2.91
CA VAL A 9 -6.71 1.43 -2.25
C VAL A 9 -5.38 1.88 -2.87
N LEU A 10 -4.56 0.95 -3.36
CA LEU A 10 -3.32 1.27 -4.06
C LEU A 10 -3.54 1.56 -5.57
N LEU A 11 -4.38 0.79 -6.24
CA LEU A 11 -4.55 0.89 -7.69
C LEU A 11 -5.36 2.11 -8.14
N ILE A 12 -6.35 2.55 -7.35
CA ILE A 12 -7.21 3.68 -7.72
C ILE A 12 -6.41 4.98 -7.89
N PRO A 13 -5.59 5.43 -6.93
CA PRO A 13 -4.81 6.66 -7.10
C PRO A 13 -3.79 6.56 -8.23
N LEU A 14 -3.17 5.39 -8.46
CA LEU A 14 -2.28 5.15 -9.60
C LEU A 14 -3.01 5.28 -10.93
N ALA A 15 -4.20 4.70 -11.05
CA ALA A 15 -5.02 4.79 -12.27
C ALA A 15 -5.46 6.23 -12.54
N LEU A 16 -5.83 6.98 -11.50
CA LEU A 16 -6.17 8.41 -11.62
C LEU A 16 -4.97 9.24 -12.08
N ALA A 17 -3.79 9.01 -11.50
CA ALA A 17 -2.57 9.70 -11.90
C ALA A 17 -2.21 9.40 -13.36
N ALA A 18 -2.24 8.13 -13.76
CA ALA A 18 -1.98 7.72 -15.13
C ALA A 18 -2.99 8.33 -16.13
N GLY A 19 -4.28 8.36 -15.77
CA GLY A 19 -5.32 8.99 -16.59
C GLY A 19 -5.08 10.49 -16.79
N ARG A 20 -4.71 11.21 -15.73
CA ARG A 20 -4.40 12.65 -15.83
C ARG A 20 -3.21 12.93 -16.72
N ILE A 21 -2.16 12.10 -16.67
CA ILE A 21 -1.01 12.22 -17.57
C ILE A 21 -1.43 12.00 -19.01
N ALA A 22 -2.25 10.98 -19.29
CA ALA A 22 -2.73 10.68 -20.65
C ALA A 22 -3.59 11.82 -21.25
N ASP A 23 -4.35 12.55 -20.43
CA ASP A 23 -5.17 13.69 -20.87
C ASP A 23 -4.34 14.95 -21.17
N HIS A 24 -3.10 15.05 -20.66
CA HIS A 24 -2.22 16.21 -20.81
C HIS A 24 -1.13 16.02 -21.88
N GLU A 25 -1.42 15.36 -23.00
CA GLU A 25 -0.49 15.00 -24.10
C GLU A 25 0.38 16.15 -24.65
N GLN A 26 0.23 17.38 -24.25
CA GLN A 26 0.90 18.52 -24.87
C GLN A 26 1.97 19.24 -24.03
N ASP A 27 2.09 19.00 -22.72
CA ASP A 27 3.06 19.75 -21.91
C ASP A 27 3.76 18.90 -20.85
N GLN A 28 5.05 18.65 -21.11
CA GLN A 28 6.07 18.14 -20.18
C GLN A 28 5.94 16.67 -19.75
N GLU A 29 7.08 15.98 -19.72
CA GLU A 29 7.31 14.66 -19.12
C GLU A 29 6.96 14.64 -17.61
N THR A 30 5.68 14.77 -17.29
CA THR A 30 5.21 14.60 -15.90
C THR A 30 5.36 13.14 -15.53
N LYS A 31 6.20 12.86 -14.55
CA LYS A 31 6.41 11.50 -14.06
C LYS A 31 5.19 11.02 -13.28
N LEU A 32 4.93 9.72 -13.38
CA LEU A 32 3.81 9.08 -12.67
C LEU A 32 3.88 9.32 -11.15
N GLU A 33 5.09 9.29 -10.57
CA GLU A 33 5.32 9.57 -9.15
C GLU A 33 4.85 10.97 -8.75
N GLU A 34 5.15 11.98 -9.57
CA GLU A 34 4.78 13.37 -9.29
C GLU A 34 3.27 13.57 -9.37
N GLU A 35 2.62 13.00 -10.39
CA GLU A 35 1.17 13.11 -10.52
C GLU A 35 0.44 12.31 -9.46
N LEU A 36 0.94 11.13 -9.11
CA LEU A 36 0.42 10.35 -7.97
C LEU A 36 0.48 11.16 -6.68
N ALA A 37 1.60 11.78 -6.39
CA ALA A 37 1.74 12.62 -5.20
C ALA A 37 0.73 13.80 -5.21
N ARG A 38 0.42 14.39 -6.38
CA ARG A 38 -0.63 15.41 -6.51
C ARG A 38 -2.02 14.82 -6.23
N VAL A 39 -2.31 13.63 -6.76
CA VAL A 39 -3.59 12.92 -6.50
C VAL A 39 -3.76 12.67 -5.01
N LEU A 40 -2.75 12.12 -4.33
CA LEU A 40 -2.81 11.83 -2.89
C LEU A 40 -3.05 13.10 -2.06
N ARG A 41 -2.33 14.18 -2.36
CA ARG A 41 -2.47 15.48 -1.68
C ARG A 41 -3.77 16.20 -2.00
N SER A 42 -4.45 15.84 -3.09
CA SER A 42 -5.75 16.42 -3.45
C SER A 42 -6.93 15.80 -2.70
N THR A 43 -6.69 14.74 -1.92
CA THR A 43 -7.76 14.11 -1.12
C THR A 43 -8.26 15.05 -0.03
N ALA A 44 -9.57 14.99 0.23
CA ALA A 44 -10.27 15.82 1.18
C ALA A 44 -10.93 14.97 2.29
N VAL A 45 -11.61 15.62 3.21
CA VAL A 45 -12.39 14.97 4.29
C VAL A 45 -13.45 14.02 3.73
N GLN A 46 -14.08 14.38 2.61
CA GLN A 46 -15.08 13.51 2.00
C GLN A 46 -14.50 12.18 1.54
N ASP A 47 -13.28 12.18 0.97
CA ASP A 47 -12.59 10.95 0.58
C ASP A 47 -12.29 10.06 1.79
N ALA A 48 -11.95 10.67 2.93
CA ALA A 48 -11.77 9.97 4.19
C ALA A 48 -13.05 9.30 4.68
N ILE A 49 -14.18 10.03 4.64
CA ILE A 49 -15.49 9.51 5.04
C ILE A 49 -15.90 8.34 4.13
N ASP A 50 -15.78 8.51 2.83
CA ASP A 50 -16.17 7.49 1.85
C ASP A 50 -15.26 6.24 1.93
N PHE A 51 -13.96 6.43 2.20
CA PHE A 51 -13.03 5.35 2.49
C PHE A 51 -13.47 4.52 3.71
N TYR A 52 -13.80 5.16 4.83
CA TYR A 52 -14.24 4.46 6.03
C TYR A 52 -15.58 3.74 5.85
N ARG A 53 -16.51 4.34 5.12
CA ARG A 53 -17.79 3.70 4.76
C ARG A 53 -17.55 2.46 3.89
N ALA A 54 -16.70 2.57 2.87
CA ALA A 54 -16.33 1.44 2.03
C ALA A 54 -15.59 0.34 2.82
N PHE A 55 -14.76 0.74 3.77
CA PHE A 55 -14.02 -0.16 4.64
C PHE A 55 -14.95 -0.99 5.54
N ASP A 56 -15.95 -0.34 6.14
CA ASP A 56 -16.97 -1.01 6.96
C ASP A 56 -17.82 -1.99 6.12
N LEU A 57 -18.29 -1.55 4.95
CA LEU A 57 -19.03 -2.39 4.00
C LEU A 57 -18.21 -3.61 3.52
N ALA A 58 -16.90 -3.43 3.35
CA ALA A 58 -16.00 -4.50 2.95
C ALA A 58 -15.73 -5.51 4.08
N GLY A 59 -16.10 -5.21 5.31
CA GLY A 59 -15.78 -6.02 6.48
C GLY A 59 -14.27 -6.21 6.67
N ALA A 60 -13.47 -5.24 6.24
CA ALA A 60 -12.03 -5.27 6.40
C ALA A 60 -11.66 -5.10 7.88
N ARG A 61 -10.58 -5.76 8.32
CA ARG A 61 -10.13 -5.63 9.72
C ARG A 61 -9.13 -4.49 9.81
N VAL A 62 -9.41 -3.54 10.69
CA VAL A 62 -8.48 -2.46 11.07
C VAL A 62 -7.64 -2.91 12.24
N VAL A 63 -6.34 -2.62 12.19
CA VAL A 63 -5.57 -2.43 13.42
C VAL A 63 -6.07 -1.12 14.03
N GLN A 64 -6.60 -1.16 15.25
CA GLN A 64 -7.03 0.05 15.95
C GLN A 64 -5.80 0.95 16.15
N VAL A 65 -5.85 2.14 15.60
CA VAL A 65 -4.94 3.23 15.96
C VAL A 65 -5.61 3.95 17.13
N ASP A 66 -4.90 4.17 18.22
CA ASP A 66 -5.44 4.59 19.52
C ASP A 66 -6.35 5.83 19.48
N ASP A 67 -6.19 6.71 18.49
CA ASP A 67 -6.93 7.97 18.39
C ASP A 67 -8.18 7.92 17.47
N PHE A 68 -8.35 6.87 16.67
CA PHE A 68 -9.46 6.78 15.73
C PHE A 68 -10.06 5.37 15.67
N SER A 69 -11.24 5.19 16.19
CA SER A 69 -11.96 3.92 16.13
C SER A 69 -13.22 4.04 15.29
N LEU A 70 -13.37 3.20 14.26
CA LEU A 70 -14.62 3.02 13.49
C LEU A 70 -15.81 2.57 14.38
N LYS A 71 -15.53 2.13 15.60
CA LYS A 71 -16.58 1.78 16.59
C LYS A 71 -17.13 3.01 17.32
N ASP A 72 -16.48 4.16 17.18
CA ASP A 72 -16.98 5.42 17.73
C ASP A 72 -18.15 5.91 16.86
N PRO A 73 -19.39 6.04 17.40
CA PRO A 73 -20.52 6.52 16.61
C PRO A 73 -20.31 7.94 16.06
N ASP A 74 -19.39 8.70 16.63
CA ASP A 74 -19.08 10.08 16.26
C ASP A 74 -17.88 10.23 15.31
N TRP A 75 -17.34 9.13 14.75
CA TRP A 75 -16.14 9.16 13.93
C TRP A 75 -16.24 10.12 12.74
N GLU A 76 -17.38 10.16 12.05
CA GLU A 76 -17.60 11.04 10.89
C GLU A 76 -17.55 12.52 11.31
N ARG A 77 -18.20 12.87 12.42
CA ARG A 77 -18.16 14.22 12.98
C ARG A 77 -16.73 14.64 13.35
N LYS A 78 -15.97 13.75 13.96
CA LYS A 78 -14.55 14.02 14.31
C LYS A 78 -13.68 14.28 13.09
N LEU A 79 -13.89 13.54 11.99
CA LEU A 79 -13.20 13.80 10.72
C LEU A 79 -13.51 15.17 10.16
N ILE A 80 -14.81 15.56 10.18
CA ILE A 80 -15.26 16.87 9.68
C ILE A 80 -14.69 17.99 10.56
N GLU A 81 -14.79 17.90 11.87
CA GLU A 81 -14.29 18.90 12.81
C GLU A 81 -12.76 19.05 12.74
N GLY A 82 -12.05 17.92 12.57
CA GLY A 82 -10.60 17.90 12.39
C GLY A 82 -10.13 18.29 10.99
N ASN A 83 -11.04 18.44 10.04
CA ASN A 83 -10.74 18.66 8.62
C ASN A 83 -9.69 17.68 8.07
N GLN A 84 -9.78 16.41 8.47
CA GLN A 84 -8.78 15.39 8.17
C GLN A 84 -9.02 14.76 6.79
N SER A 85 -8.08 14.94 5.88
CA SER A 85 -8.07 14.31 4.56
C SER A 85 -7.74 12.81 4.66
N LEU A 86 -8.02 12.06 3.58
CA LEU A 86 -7.65 10.65 3.52
C LEU A 86 -6.13 10.45 3.66
N LEU A 87 -5.31 11.31 3.05
CA LEU A 87 -3.85 11.23 3.20
C LEU A 87 -3.40 11.41 4.64
N GLU A 88 -4.01 12.34 5.39
CA GLU A 88 -3.69 12.54 6.81
C GLU A 88 -4.06 11.33 7.66
N LEU A 89 -5.19 10.69 7.38
CA LEU A 89 -5.55 9.43 8.04
C LEU A 89 -4.56 8.30 7.75
N MET A 90 -4.13 8.16 6.50
CA MET A 90 -3.11 7.17 6.16
C MET A 90 -1.80 7.42 6.91
N ARG A 91 -1.40 8.69 7.10
CA ARG A 91 -0.22 9.03 7.90
C ARG A 91 -0.32 8.61 9.37
N LEU A 92 -1.51 8.62 9.97
CA LEU A 92 -1.69 8.14 11.34
C LEU A 92 -1.44 6.64 11.50
N SER A 93 -1.64 5.87 10.43
CA SER A 93 -1.51 4.40 10.43
C SER A 93 -0.20 3.88 9.83
N LEU A 94 0.71 4.75 9.40
CA LEU A 94 1.91 4.39 8.62
C LEU A 94 2.85 3.38 9.30
N ASP A 95 2.88 3.36 10.63
CA ASP A 95 3.76 2.46 11.39
C ASP A 95 3.20 1.04 11.54
N HIS A 96 1.91 0.86 11.28
CA HIS A 96 1.18 -0.37 11.53
C HIS A 96 0.60 -1.02 10.28
N ASP A 97 0.49 -0.26 9.17
CA ASP A 97 -0.14 -0.70 7.94
C ASP A 97 0.73 -0.34 6.72
N ILE A 98 1.11 -1.37 5.93
CA ILE A 98 1.95 -1.18 4.74
C ILE A 98 1.22 -0.36 3.68
N VAL A 99 -0.11 -0.51 3.50
CA VAL A 99 -0.90 0.26 2.54
C VAL A 99 -0.92 1.74 2.94
N ALA A 100 -1.13 2.02 4.23
CA ALA A 100 -1.08 3.36 4.78
C ALA A 100 0.32 3.99 4.62
N ARG A 101 1.37 3.20 4.79
CA ARG A 101 2.76 3.63 4.57
C ARG A 101 2.99 4.02 3.12
N GLU A 102 2.53 3.24 2.15
CA GLU A 102 2.63 3.58 0.72
C GLU A 102 2.02 4.97 0.45
N TRP A 103 0.82 5.23 0.96
CA TRP A 103 0.18 6.54 0.83
C TRP A 103 0.99 7.66 1.47
N ALA A 104 1.52 7.42 2.67
CA ALA A 104 2.26 8.42 3.44
C ALA A 104 3.63 8.78 2.82
N THR A 105 4.20 7.87 2.02
CA THR A 105 5.51 7.99 1.37
C THR A 105 5.42 8.13 -0.16
N ASP A 106 4.27 8.58 -0.69
CA ASP A 106 4.06 8.76 -2.13
C ASP A 106 4.39 7.49 -2.94
N PHE A 107 4.11 6.29 -2.38
CA PHE A 107 4.34 4.96 -2.99
C PHE A 107 5.81 4.63 -3.26
N GLU A 108 6.72 5.20 -2.50
CA GLU A 108 8.16 5.00 -2.67
C GLU A 108 8.56 3.53 -2.80
N ARG A 109 8.07 2.66 -1.90
CA ARG A 109 8.37 1.23 -1.94
C ARG A 109 7.77 0.55 -3.17
N SER A 110 6.56 0.88 -3.56
CA SER A 110 5.93 0.33 -4.77
C SER A 110 6.74 0.64 -6.02
N PHE A 111 7.25 1.87 -6.18
CA PHE A 111 8.12 2.24 -7.30
C PHE A 111 9.48 1.55 -7.25
N GLN A 112 10.09 1.42 -6.09
CA GLN A 112 11.33 0.66 -5.90
C GLN A 112 11.15 -0.81 -6.29
N LEU A 113 10.04 -1.44 -5.85
CA LEU A 113 9.73 -2.83 -6.19
C LEU A 113 9.41 -3.00 -7.67
N ALA A 114 8.77 -2.02 -8.31
CA ALA A 114 8.51 -2.05 -9.76
C ALA A 114 9.83 -2.05 -10.56
N GLY A 115 10.82 -1.24 -10.17
CA GLY A 115 12.16 -1.26 -10.77
C GLY A 115 12.84 -2.61 -10.59
N ARG A 116 12.85 -3.14 -9.36
CA ARG A 116 13.42 -4.50 -9.11
C ARG A 116 12.70 -5.57 -9.91
N LEU A 117 11.38 -5.51 -10.02
CA LEU A 117 10.60 -6.46 -10.81
C LEU A 117 11.05 -6.46 -12.28
N GLN A 118 11.26 -5.30 -12.88
CA GLN A 118 11.75 -5.18 -14.25
C GLN A 118 13.11 -5.85 -14.41
N ASP A 119 14.04 -5.61 -13.48
CA ASP A 119 15.36 -6.24 -13.48
C ASP A 119 15.26 -7.77 -13.33
N MET A 120 14.49 -8.26 -12.35
CA MET A 120 14.30 -9.68 -12.11
C MET A 120 13.63 -10.39 -13.27
N VAL A 121 12.63 -9.77 -13.89
CA VAL A 121 11.95 -10.32 -15.08
C VAL A 121 12.91 -10.39 -16.27
N SER A 122 13.78 -9.41 -16.46
CA SER A 122 14.76 -9.41 -17.55
C SER A 122 15.82 -10.52 -17.39
N ILE A 123 16.18 -10.86 -16.15
CA ILE A 123 17.20 -11.88 -15.84
C ILE A 123 16.61 -13.30 -15.82
N TYR A 124 15.43 -13.48 -15.20
CA TYR A 124 14.87 -14.80 -14.86
C TYR A 124 13.58 -15.14 -15.62
N GLY A 125 13.06 -14.22 -16.44
CA GLY A 125 11.75 -14.35 -17.06
C GLY A 125 10.61 -13.97 -16.11
N LEU A 126 9.38 -13.89 -16.67
CA LEU A 126 8.23 -13.30 -15.96
C LEU A 126 7.90 -14.02 -14.64
N ASN A 127 7.74 -15.34 -14.68
CA ASN A 127 7.28 -16.08 -13.50
C ASN A 127 8.32 -16.03 -12.36
N ASP A 128 9.57 -16.37 -12.67
CA ASP A 128 10.62 -16.41 -11.66
C ASP A 128 10.97 -14.99 -11.17
N GLY A 129 10.94 -14.00 -12.05
CA GLY A 129 11.16 -12.61 -11.69
C GLY A 129 10.09 -12.11 -10.70
N VAL A 130 8.82 -12.39 -10.95
CA VAL A 130 7.72 -12.04 -10.02
C VAL A 130 7.89 -12.73 -8.67
N VAL A 131 8.15 -14.05 -8.66
CA VAL A 131 8.32 -14.81 -7.41
C VAL A 131 9.51 -14.28 -6.61
N ARG A 132 10.65 -14.02 -7.26
CA ARG A 132 11.85 -13.49 -6.59
C ARG A 132 11.60 -12.12 -6.00
N THR A 133 11.04 -11.18 -6.77
CA THR A 133 10.71 -9.84 -6.27
C THR A 133 9.75 -9.90 -5.08
N PHE A 134 8.75 -10.78 -5.13
CA PHE A 134 7.83 -10.98 -4.00
C PHE A 134 8.54 -11.52 -2.76
N LEU A 135 9.42 -12.51 -2.90
CA LEU A 135 10.21 -13.06 -1.79
C LEU A 135 11.16 -12.01 -1.20
N GLU A 136 11.83 -11.21 -2.04
CA GLU A 136 12.67 -10.10 -1.59
C GLU A 136 11.87 -9.08 -0.78
N ALA A 137 10.71 -8.65 -1.30
CA ALA A 137 9.83 -7.73 -0.59
C ALA A 137 9.37 -8.28 0.77
N LEU A 138 9.07 -9.59 0.84
CA LEU A 138 8.63 -10.26 2.06
C LEU A 138 9.77 -10.46 3.06
N ALA A 139 10.99 -10.71 2.56
CA ALA A 139 12.19 -10.85 3.39
C ALA A 139 12.61 -9.52 4.05
N GLU A 140 12.41 -8.39 3.35
CA GLU A 140 12.82 -7.08 3.85
C GLU A 140 11.93 -6.53 4.96
N VAL A 141 10.61 -6.74 4.84
CA VAL A 141 9.63 -6.16 5.77
C VAL A 141 8.57 -7.19 6.13
N PRO A 142 8.38 -7.50 7.43
CA PRO A 142 7.29 -8.36 7.87
C PRO A 142 5.93 -7.85 7.41
N ASP A 143 5.14 -8.73 6.81
CA ASP A 143 3.83 -8.40 6.24
C ASP A 143 2.83 -7.93 7.31
N SER A 144 2.25 -6.75 7.13
CA SER A 144 1.31 -6.16 8.09
C SER A 144 -0.01 -6.93 8.17
N LEU A 145 -0.45 -7.56 7.08
CA LEU A 145 -1.66 -8.37 7.07
C LEU A 145 -1.46 -9.69 7.84
N ILE A 146 -0.28 -10.31 7.70
CA ILE A 146 0.11 -11.48 8.50
C ILE A 146 0.21 -11.08 9.97
N SER A 147 0.85 -9.94 10.26
CA SER A 147 0.94 -9.42 11.63
C SER A 147 -0.42 -9.18 12.26
N ALA A 148 -1.36 -8.59 11.54
CA ALA A 148 -2.71 -8.31 12.02
C ALA A 148 -3.56 -9.58 12.24
N LYS A 149 -3.32 -10.64 11.45
CA LYS A 149 -4.09 -11.89 11.53
C LYS A 149 -3.52 -12.91 12.51
N PHE A 150 -2.20 -13.02 12.59
CA PHE A 150 -1.49 -14.12 13.24
C PHE A 150 -0.44 -13.66 14.26
N GLY A 151 -0.25 -12.35 14.42
CA GLY A 151 0.75 -11.77 15.32
C GLY A 151 2.08 -11.48 14.63
N ARG A 152 2.82 -10.52 15.21
CA ARG A 152 4.11 -10.04 14.67
C ARG A 152 5.15 -11.15 14.56
N GLU A 153 5.22 -12.05 15.53
CA GLU A 153 6.17 -13.18 15.53
C GLU A 153 6.00 -14.05 14.29
N LYS A 154 4.75 -14.32 13.89
CA LYS A 154 4.46 -15.11 12.69
C LYS A 154 4.85 -14.37 11.42
N ALA A 155 4.67 -13.05 11.35
CA ALA A 155 5.11 -12.27 10.21
C ALA A 155 6.64 -12.27 10.06
N VAL A 156 7.38 -12.17 11.18
CA VAL A 156 8.85 -12.28 11.20
C VAL A 156 9.32 -13.68 10.77
N GLU A 157 8.66 -14.74 11.27
CA GLU A 157 8.95 -16.12 10.83
C GLU A 157 8.80 -16.27 9.31
N VAL A 158 7.72 -15.73 8.74
CA VAL A 158 7.47 -15.76 7.29
C VAL A 158 8.55 -14.99 6.52
N SER A 159 8.99 -13.83 7.03
CA SER A 159 10.12 -13.10 6.43
C SER A 159 11.41 -13.91 6.44
N SER A 160 11.71 -14.62 7.54
CA SER A 160 12.88 -15.51 7.62
C SER A 160 12.79 -16.66 6.60
N LEU A 161 11.62 -17.26 6.44
CA LEU A 161 11.41 -18.31 5.42
C LEU A 161 11.59 -17.78 3.99
N ALA A 162 11.24 -16.52 3.73
CA ALA A 162 11.48 -15.88 2.44
C ALA A 162 12.98 -15.69 2.18
N VAL A 163 13.77 -15.33 3.21
CA VAL A 163 15.24 -15.27 3.11
C VAL A 163 15.81 -16.64 2.77
N ASP A 164 15.40 -17.70 3.48
CA ASP A 164 15.88 -19.07 3.25
C ASP A 164 15.56 -19.53 1.81
N ALA A 165 14.34 -19.27 1.33
CA ALA A 165 13.93 -19.63 -0.02
C ALA A 165 14.75 -18.90 -1.10
N LEU A 166 15.13 -17.64 -0.86
CA LEU A 166 16.00 -16.88 -1.78
C LEU A 166 17.41 -17.47 -1.81
N LEU A 167 17.97 -17.87 -0.65
CA LEU A 167 19.29 -18.50 -0.55
C LEU A 167 19.31 -19.85 -1.27
N ASP A 168 18.34 -20.71 -1.02
CA ASP A 168 18.23 -22.03 -1.68
C ASP A 168 18.11 -21.89 -3.20
N SER A 169 17.41 -20.89 -3.69
CA SER A 169 17.24 -20.64 -5.13
C SER A 169 18.51 -20.14 -5.83
N THR A 170 19.50 -19.63 -5.08
CA THR A 170 20.82 -19.21 -5.62
C THR A 170 21.83 -20.36 -5.70
N LEU A 171 21.65 -21.41 -4.87
CA LEU A 171 22.52 -22.57 -4.84
C LEU A 171 22.22 -23.61 -5.94
N ASN A 172 21.06 -23.54 -6.57
CA ASN A 172 20.58 -24.49 -7.58
C ASN A 172 20.74 -24.00 -9.04
N LYS A 173 21.60 -23.04 -9.29
CA LYS A 173 22.07 -22.61 -10.61
C LYS A 173 23.56 -22.86 -10.76
#